data_095eadb76576c98c5df590690b187da4
#
_entry.id   095eadb76576c98c5df590690b187da4
#
_cell.length_a   1.000
_cell.length_b   1.000
_cell.length_c   1.000
_cell.angle_alpha   90.00
_cell.angle_beta   90.00
_cell.angle_gamma   90.00
#
_symmetry.space_group_name_H-M   'P 1'
#
loop_
_entity.id
_entity.type
_entity.pdbx_description
1 polymer ?
#
loop_
_entity_poly.entity_id
_entity_poly.type
_entity_poly.pdbx_seq_one_letter_code
_entity_poly.pdbx_strand_id
1 'polypeptide(L)'
;MAVQEEQWKLAKSVVDEGGLSVIAASGDCDYLRGDFAAKGIEAEVVALDTRTYRDKGAALKAAFEATKGEYVLVLGQGNADTAALLPRYLEEMTVKCADIVMGSKRHPESKVAYPWHRRILSRVYFGFVRFFLGVKVSDTESGITLYRRETLKYALERMLAKSAAFELEILAIASEKGARIFEAPVVSGRYSASPAVVAKDGGNRSDGADVGAKSAGDAESFPLRISRRFAWSKINDTLAVFYRLKILRYYAMCLVPKKLDHDPLVSVVIACPNRSWMLDECLAALAKQTYRNFEVIVLPDEELKCEVEERSVRFIATGKVRPAEKRNLGIKEAKGEIVAFIDDDAYPDAHWLEYAVKYFGEPSIGAVGGPGVTPPGDKLLAKIGGRVYDNILVSGNFRYRYKAGGVRMDVEDYPSCNLFVRKDLMEKFGGYRTDFWPGEDTLLCKDILDNWKRIVYDPWVVVYHHRRPVFAPHLRQLGRYAFHRGYFCKRYPSNSFRLSYFVPTAFVCGFLLLPWLWPLYAFYGAVVLATSFSIKPANWLLTVVGVIASHFWYGIRFAQGILSKKAPCEYIGKDHA
;
A
#
# COMPACT_ATOMS: atom_id res chain seq x y z
N MET A 1 -28.66 3.39 33.83
CA MET A 1 -27.65 4.20 34.56
C MET A 1 -26.39 3.39 34.85
N ALA A 2 -26.41 2.26 35.56
CA ALA A 2 -25.22 1.49 35.91
C ALA A 2 -24.33 1.10 34.69
N VAL A 3 -24.90 0.60 33.59
CA VAL A 3 -24.17 0.22 32.37
C VAL A 3 -23.50 1.42 31.70
N GLN A 4 -24.15 2.57 31.69
CA GLN A 4 -23.56 3.81 31.15
C GLN A 4 -22.39 4.32 32.01
N GLU A 5 -22.49 4.17 33.32
CA GLU A 5 -21.43 4.59 34.25
C GLU A 5 -20.18 3.72 34.10
N GLU A 6 -20.37 2.41 33.88
CA GLU A 6 -19.27 1.46 33.64
C GLU A 6 -18.57 1.72 32.29
N GLN A 7 -19.33 2.04 31.25
CA GLN A 7 -18.78 2.43 29.94
C GLN A 7 -17.95 3.73 30.02
N TRP A 8 -18.37 4.71 30.82
CA TRP A 8 -17.58 5.94 31.01
C TRP A 8 -16.33 5.70 31.83
N LYS A 9 -16.32 4.77 32.79
CA LYS A 9 -15.11 4.36 33.53
C LYS A 9 -14.10 3.70 32.62
N LEU A 10 -14.54 2.82 31.73
CA LEU A 10 -13.67 2.20 30.70
C LEU A 10 -13.11 3.26 29.75
N ALA A 11 -13.95 4.17 29.25
CA ALA A 11 -13.51 5.24 28.39
C ALA A 11 -12.47 6.12 29.05
N LYS A 12 -12.63 6.43 30.33
CA LYS A 12 -11.66 7.19 31.10
C LYS A 12 -10.31 6.48 31.19
N SER A 13 -10.29 5.19 31.53
CA SER A 13 -9.04 4.41 31.59
C SER A 13 -8.28 4.42 30.25
N VAL A 14 -9.00 4.25 29.14
CA VAL A 14 -8.39 4.26 27.79
C VAL A 14 -7.84 5.64 27.41
N VAL A 15 -8.54 6.71 27.82
CA VAL A 15 -8.10 8.10 27.57
C VAL A 15 -6.92 8.47 28.47
N ASP A 16 -6.92 8.05 29.72
CA ASP A 16 -5.82 8.33 30.66
C ASP A 16 -4.50 7.68 30.20
N GLU A 17 -4.57 6.53 29.51
CA GLU A 17 -3.40 5.83 28.96
C GLU A 17 -2.89 6.47 27.65
N GLY A 18 -3.77 6.82 26.72
CA GLY A 18 -3.39 7.24 25.36
C GLY A 18 -3.64 8.71 25.03
N GLY A 19 -4.45 9.40 25.82
CA GLY A 19 -4.89 10.78 25.54
C GLY A 19 -5.96 10.86 24.46
N LEU A 20 -6.89 11.79 24.62
CA LEU A 20 -7.97 12.10 23.66
C LEU A 20 -7.85 13.51 23.12
N SER A 21 -7.84 13.65 21.81
CA SER A 21 -8.02 14.95 21.14
C SER A 21 -9.35 14.96 20.41
N VAL A 22 -10.07 16.07 20.49
CA VAL A 22 -11.37 16.27 19.85
C VAL A 22 -11.28 17.43 18.88
N ILE A 23 -11.59 17.20 17.62
CA ILE A 23 -11.64 18.23 16.57
C ILE A 23 -13.13 18.48 16.26
N ALA A 24 -13.60 19.69 16.55
CA ALA A 24 -15.00 20.07 16.38
C ALA A 24 -15.16 21.48 15.81
N ALA A 25 -16.36 21.84 15.37
CA ALA A 25 -16.64 23.20 14.93
C ALA A 25 -16.43 24.21 16.07
N SER A 26 -15.96 25.40 15.75
CA SER A 26 -15.59 26.42 16.73
C SER A 26 -16.71 26.73 17.73
N GLY A 27 -17.98 26.72 17.28
CA GLY A 27 -19.15 26.97 18.15
C GLY A 27 -19.46 25.84 19.13
N ASP A 28 -18.92 24.63 18.92
CA ASP A 28 -19.20 23.45 19.75
C ASP A 28 -18.10 23.20 20.81
N CYS A 29 -16.95 23.86 20.69
CA CYS A 29 -15.75 23.56 21.50
C CYS A 29 -15.95 23.79 23.01
N ASP A 30 -16.56 24.88 23.39
CA ASP A 30 -16.74 25.22 24.84
C ASP A 30 -17.74 24.30 25.51
N TYR A 31 -18.81 23.93 24.79
CA TYR A 31 -19.76 22.93 25.23
C TYR A 31 -19.06 21.56 25.46
N LEU A 32 -18.24 21.12 24.50
CA LEU A 32 -17.52 19.85 24.57
C LEU A 32 -16.51 19.82 25.71
N ARG A 33 -15.77 20.92 25.95
CA ARG A 33 -14.86 21.01 27.10
C ARG A 33 -15.59 20.83 28.41
N GLY A 34 -16.73 21.54 28.58
CA GLY A 34 -17.56 21.41 29.77
C GLY A 34 -18.16 20.01 29.94
N ASP A 35 -18.67 19.41 28.87
CA ASP A 35 -19.29 18.09 28.89
C ASP A 35 -18.29 16.97 29.24
N PHE A 36 -17.09 16.97 28.64
CA PHE A 36 -16.04 16.00 28.97
C PHE A 36 -15.49 16.19 30.39
N ALA A 37 -15.28 17.43 30.81
CA ALA A 37 -14.83 17.73 32.18
C ALA A 37 -15.84 17.26 33.23
N ALA A 38 -17.14 17.46 32.98
CA ALA A 38 -18.22 16.96 33.86
C ALA A 38 -18.24 15.42 33.96
N LYS A 39 -17.73 14.72 32.94
CA LYS A 39 -17.60 13.25 32.90
C LYS A 39 -16.24 12.76 33.39
N GLY A 40 -15.35 13.65 33.84
CA GLY A 40 -14.01 13.36 34.35
C GLY A 40 -13.04 12.88 33.28
N ILE A 41 -13.24 13.27 32.02
CA ILE A 41 -12.37 12.97 30.89
C ILE A 41 -11.55 14.22 30.52
N GLU A 42 -10.24 14.09 30.53
CA GLU A 42 -9.33 15.11 30.02
C GLU A 42 -9.23 14.99 28.49
N ALA A 43 -9.88 15.87 27.77
CA ALA A 43 -9.85 15.91 26.30
C ALA A 43 -9.26 17.23 25.80
N GLU A 44 -8.30 17.16 24.91
CA GLU A 44 -7.80 18.31 24.17
C GLU A 44 -8.81 18.68 23.07
N VAL A 45 -9.52 19.80 23.22
CA VAL A 45 -10.54 20.22 22.24
C VAL A 45 -9.99 21.33 21.34
N VAL A 46 -9.88 21.03 20.04
CA VAL A 46 -9.34 21.90 18.99
C VAL A 46 -10.44 22.30 18.02
N ALA A 47 -10.51 23.60 17.71
CA ALA A 47 -11.50 24.12 16.78
C ALA A 47 -11.15 23.81 15.32
N LEU A 48 -12.13 23.32 14.56
CA LEU A 48 -12.06 23.21 13.11
C LEU A 48 -12.37 24.59 12.49
N ASP A 49 -11.34 25.36 12.16
CA ASP A 49 -11.49 26.70 11.61
C ASP A 49 -11.79 26.67 10.10
N THR A 50 -13.07 26.62 9.76
CA THR A 50 -13.54 26.69 8.37
C THR A 50 -13.69 28.12 7.83
N ARG A 51 -13.42 29.15 8.64
CA ARG A 51 -13.46 30.56 8.22
C ARG A 51 -12.12 30.96 7.58
N THR A 52 -11.02 30.61 8.21
CA THR A 52 -9.65 30.83 7.70
C THR A 52 -9.33 29.91 6.54
N TYR A 53 -9.75 28.65 6.62
CA TYR A 53 -9.51 27.65 5.57
C TYR A 53 -10.76 27.48 4.70
N ARG A 54 -10.70 27.88 3.43
CA ARG A 54 -11.79 27.68 2.45
C ARG A 54 -12.14 26.21 2.20
N ASP A 55 -11.30 25.31 2.66
CA ASP A 55 -11.24 23.90 2.36
C ASP A 55 -11.27 23.11 3.68
N LYS A 56 -12.29 22.27 3.84
CA LYS A 56 -12.49 21.47 5.06
C LYS A 56 -11.35 20.47 5.31
N GLY A 57 -10.75 19.93 4.26
CA GLY A 57 -9.61 19.02 4.39
C GLY A 57 -8.37 19.73 4.93
N ALA A 58 -8.08 20.95 4.45
CA ALA A 58 -7.00 21.77 4.96
C ALA A 58 -7.26 22.22 6.42
N ALA A 59 -8.50 22.57 6.76
CA ALA A 59 -8.90 22.89 8.13
C ALA A 59 -8.69 21.69 9.07
N LEU A 60 -9.07 20.50 8.65
CA LEU A 60 -8.86 19.26 9.43
C LEU A 60 -7.36 18.99 9.64
N LYS A 61 -6.55 19.17 8.60
CA LYS A 61 -5.10 18.97 8.69
C LYS A 61 -4.46 19.92 9.68
N ALA A 62 -4.80 21.22 9.62
CA ALA A 62 -4.30 22.24 10.56
C ALA A 62 -4.77 21.95 12.00
N ALA A 63 -6.03 21.58 12.20
CA ALA A 63 -6.54 21.21 13.52
C ALA A 63 -5.84 19.95 14.07
N PHE A 64 -5.57 18.95 13.22
CA PHE A 64 -4.86 17.74 13.62
C PHE A 64 -3.41 18.02 14.06
N GLU A 65 -2.71 18.94 13.41
CA GLU A 65 -1.34 19.34 13.80
C GLU A 65 -1.28 19.96 15.20
N ALA A 66 -2.38 20.55 15.66
CA ALA A 66 -2.51 21.10 17.02
C ALA A 66 -2.89 20.06 18.07
N THR A 67 -3.17 18.81 17.70
CA THR A 67 -3.59 17.73 18.62
C THR A 67 -2.43 16.84 19.04
N LYS A 68 -2.52 16.18 20.23
CA LYS A 68 -1.47 15.30 20.78
C LYS A 68 -1.96 13.91 21.16
N GLY A 69 -3.25 13.71 21.49
CA GLY A 69 -3.80 12.44 21.95
C GLY A 69 -3.64 11.29 20.95
N GLU A 70 -3.52 10.06 21.44
CA GLU A 70 -3.47 8.84 20.61
C GLU A 70 -4.79 8.61 19.87
N TYR A 71 -5.88 9.00 20.51
CA TYR A 71 -7.23 8.92 19.93
C TYR A 71 -7.67 10.32 19.46
N VAL A 72 -8.15 10.41 18.22
CA VAL A 72 -8.60 11.67 17.63
C VAL A 72 -10.07 11.52 17.21
N LEU A 73 -10.96 12.19 17.95
CA LEU A 73 -12.39 12.26 17.64
C LEU A 73 -12.64 13.46 16.73
N VAL A 74 -13.21 13.21 15.56
CA VAL A 74 -13.61 14.26 14.62
C VAL A 74 -15.13 14.38 14.63
N LEU A 75 -15.64 15.57 14.96
CA LEU A 75 -17.07 15.88 15.01
C LEU A 75 -17.45 16.87 13.91
N GLY A 76 -18.46 16.52 13.13
CA GLY A 76 -19.08 17.42 12.16
C GLY A 76 -19.87 18.53 12.86
N GLN A 77 -20.10 19.64 12.17
CA GLN A 77 -20.83 20.80 12.68
C GLN A 77 -22.23 20.42 13.19
N GLY A 78 -22.58 20.84 14.40
CA GLY A 78 -23.87 20.57 15.02
C GLY A 78 -24.06 19.13 15.53
N ASN A 79 -22.98 18.39 15.70
CA ASN A 79 -23.00 17.02 16.22
C ASN A 79 -22.35 16.90 17.63
N ALA A 80 -22.26 17.99 18.37
CA ALA A 80 -21.68 17.98 19.72
C ALA A 80 -22.39 16.96 20.65
N ASP A 81 -23.71 16.84 20.57
CA ASP A 81 -24.50 15.88 21.35
C ASP A 81 -24.10 14.42 21.09
N THR A 82 -23.52 14.13 19.92
CA THR A 82 -23.06 12.77 19.58
C THR A 82 -21.79 12.36 20.30
N ALA A 83 -21.09 13.32 20.95
CA ALA A 83 -19.94 13.03 21.80
C ALA A 83 -20.28 12.09 22.97
N ALA A 84 -21.56 12.04 23.38
CA ALA A 84 -22.06 11.08 24.36
C ALA A 84 -21.86 9.60 23.95
N LEU A 85 -21.63 9.33 22.67
CA LEU A 85 -21.34 7.99 22.14
C LEU A 85 -19.86 7.59 22.24
N LEU A 86 -18.98 8.50 22.66
CA LEU A 86 -17.53 8.25 22.76
C LEU A 86 -17.18 6.95 23.50
N PRO A 87 -17.76 6.61 24.66
CA PRO A 87 -17.41 5.37 25.36
C PRO A 87 -17.60 4.14 24.49
N ARG A 88 -18.66 4.08 23.72
CA ARG A 88 -18.93 2.97 22.80
C ARG A 88 -17.94 2.91 21.64
N TYR A 89 -17.54 4.06 21.12
CA TYR A 89 -16.53 4.13 20.06
C TYR A 89 -15.15 3.68 20.55
N LEU A 90 -14.78 4.04 21.78
CA LEU A 90 -13.54 3.58 22.40
C LEU A 90 -13.59 2.08 22.72
N GLU A 91 -14.71 1.56 23.19
CA GLU A 91 -14.91 0.11 23.40
C GLU A 91 -14.72 -0.66 22.08
N GLU A 92 -15.38 -0.23 20.99
CA GLU A 92 -15.22 -0.84 19.67
C GLU A 92 -13.75 -0.76 19.18
N MET A 93 -13.07 0.36 19.44
CA MET A 93 -11.68 0.56 19.05
C MET A 93 -10.73 -0.33 19.82
N THR A 94 -10.96 -0.55 21.11
CA THR A 94 -10.10 -1.40 21.95
C THR A 94 -10.40 -2.88 21.77
N VAL A 95 -11.66 -3.30 21.90
CA VAL A 95 -12.08 -4.72 21.83
C VAL A 95 -11.84 -5.31 20.44
N LYS A 96 -12.17 -4.58 19.37
CA LYS A 96 -11.96 -5.03 17.99
C LYS A 96 -10.59 -4.66 17.44
N CYS A 97 -9.75 -4.02 18.26
CA CYS A 97 -8.48 -3.44 17.81
C CYS A 97 -8.65 -2.61 16.53
N ALA A 98 -9.70 -1.78 16.45
CA ALA A 98 -9.99 -0.96 15.29
C ALA A 98 -8.97 0.18 15.15
N ASP A 99 -8.77 0.62 13.90
CA ASP A 99 -7.95 1.79 13.59
C ASP A 99 -8.83 3.01 13.32
N ILE A 100 -10.08 2.77 12.90
CA ILE A 100 -11.12 3.77 12.69
C ILE A 100 -12.46 3.21 13.16
N VAL A 101 -13.17 3.97 13.97
CA VAL A 101 -14.59 3.70 14.30
C VAL A 101 -15.43 4.88 13.85
N MET A 102 -16.31 4.66 12.89
CA MET A 102 -17.12 5.71 12.31
C MET A 102 -18.60 5.50 12.59
N GLY A 103 -19.30 6.59 12.78
CA GLY A 103 -20.75 6.53 12.90
C GLY A 103 -21.41 6.08 11.58
N SER A 104 -22.49 5.35 11.69
CA SER A 104 -23.28 4.96 10.53
C SER A 104 -24.77 5.12 10.81
N LYS A 105 -25.43 5.98 10.02
CA LYS A 105 -26.91 6.12 10.06
C LYS A 105 -27.64 4.84 9.67
N ARG A 106 -26.91 3.84 9.19
CA ARG A 106 -27.43 2.55 8.75
C ARG A 106 -27.18 1.42 9.72
N HIS A 107 -26.42 1.70 10.78
CA HIS A 107 -26.23 0.73 11.84
C HIS A 107 -27.61 0.32 12.41
N PRO A 108 -27.87 -0.96 12.69
CA PRO A 108 -29.19 -1.42 13.18
C PRO A 108 -29.69 -0.68 14.41
N GLU A 109 -28.79 -0.25 15.29
CA GLU A 109 -29.10 0.46 16.51
C GLU A 109 -29.15 1.99 16.36
N SER A 110 -28.91 2.51 15.16
CA SER A 110 -28.92 3.96 14.92
C SER A 110 -30.36 4.49 14.96
N LYS A 111 -30.58 5.55 15.77
CA LYS A 111 -31.85 6.24 15.90
C LYS A 111 -31.83 7.53 15.10
N VAL A 112 -32.09 7.44 13.80
CA VAL A 112 -32.07 8.57 12.87
C VAL A 112 -33.30 8.55 11.99
N ALA A 113 -34.04 9.67 11.94
CA ALA A 113 -35.11 9.86 10.97
C ALA A 113 -34.52 10.07 9.56
N TYR A 114 -34.53 9.01 8.76
CA TYR A 114 -33.92 9.03 7.41
C TYR A 114 -34.94 8.64 6.35
N PRO A 115 -35.37 9.55 5.45
CA PRO A 115 -36.37 9.30 4.43
C PRO A 115 -35.99 8.12 3.52
N TRP A 116 -36.99 7.29 3.16
CA TRP A 116 -36.77 6.03 2.44
C TRP A 116 -36.08 6.23 1.07
N HIS A 117 -36.42 7.28 0.33
CA HIS A 117 -35.83 7.60 -0.96
C HIS A 117 -34.34 7.94 -0.83
N ARG A 118 -33.91 8.64 0.23
CA ARG A 118 -32.51 8.90 0.53
C ARG A 118 -31.76 7.63 0.92
N ARG A 119 -32.45 6.67 1.57
CA ARG A 119 -31.85 5.35 1.87
C ARG A 119 -31.51 4.59 0.60
N ILE A 120 -32.39 4.63 -0.43
CA ILE A 120 -32.12 3.97 -1.72
C ILE A 120 -30.93 4.63 -2.42
N LEU A 121 -30.98 5.97 -2.59
CA LEU A 121 -29.91 6.70 -3.27
C LEU A 121 -28.55 6.49 -2.62
N SER A 122 -28.50 6.53 -1.29
CA SER A 122 -27.31 6.26 -0.51
C SER A 122 -26.84 4.79 -0.66
N ARG A 123 -27.75 3.81 -0.79
CA ARG A 123 -27.34 2.40 -1.08
C ARG A 123 -26.67 2.26 -2.44
N VAL A 124 -27.22 2.90 -3.46
CA VAL A 124 -26.63 2.89 -4.80
C VAL A 124 -25.25 3.55 -4.78
N TYR A 125 -25.13 4.72 -4.17
CA TYR A 125 -23.86 5.43 -4.05
C TYR A 125 -22.80 4.62 -3.29
N PHE A 126 -23.15 4.02 -2.15
CA PHE A 126 -22.18 3.20 -1.39
C PHE A 126 -21.89 1.84 -2.04
N GLY A 127 -22.82 1.30 -2.84
CA GLY A 127 -22.52 0.18 -3.75
C GLY A 127 -21.42 0.56 -4.76
N PHE A 128 -21.51 1.74 -5.34
CA PHE A 128 -20.51 2.32 -6.22
C PHE A 128 -19.15 2.53 -5.50
N VAL A 129 -19.16 3.16 -4.33
CA VAL A 129 -17.96 3.36 -3.50
C VAL A 129 -17.28 2.03 -3.17
N ARG A 130 -18.05 1.04 -2.73
CA ARG A 130 -17.51 -0.30 -2.41
C ARG A 130 -16.90 -0.98 -3.62
N PHE A 131 -17.56 -0.89 -4.78
CA PHE A 131 -17.08 -1.51 -6.02
C PHE A 131 -15.77 -0.86 -6.50
N PHE A 132 -15.73 0.47 -6.57
CA PHE A 132 -14.56 1.18 -7.12
C PHE A 132 -13.41 1.34 -6.12
N LEU A 133 -13.69 1.66 -4.86
CA LEU A 133 -12.66 1.96 -3.87
C LEU A 133 -12.32 0.77 -2.97
N GLY A 134 -13.17 -0.25 -2.92
CA GLY A 134 -12.99 -1.40 -2.02
C GLY A 134 -13.27 -1.09 -0.54
N VAL A 135 -13.74 0.12 -0.22
CA VAL A 135 -14.03 0.56 1.16
C VAL A 135 -15.32 -0.06 1.66
N LYS A 136 -15.25 -0.88 2.71
CA LYS A 136 -16.38 -1.64 3.25
C LYS A 136 -17.18 -0.83 4.29
N VAL A 137 -17.61 0.37 3.91
CA VAL A 137 -18.47 1.22 4.77
C VAL A 137 -19.82 1.47 4.14
N SER A 138 -20.82 1.77 4.95
CA SER A 138 -22.19 2.04 4.52
C SER A 138 -22.61 3.51 4.61
N ASP A 139 -21.82 4.33 5.31
CA ASP A 139 -22.05 5.78 5.46
C ASP A 139 -20.70 6.48 5.69
N THR A 140 -20.47 7.62 5.03
CA THR A 140 -19.27 8.44 5.22
C THR A 140 -19.61 9.84 5.73
N GLU A 141 -20.88 10.13 6.00
CA GLU A 141 -21.38 11.46 6.39
C GLU A 141 -22.12 11.41 7.74
N SER A 142 -21.67 10.59 8.66
CA SER A 142 -22.30 10.43 9.97
C SER A 142 -22.05 11.60 10.91
N GLY A 143 -20.99 12.36 10.65
CA GLY A 143 -20.61 13.50 11.46
C GLY A 143 -19.89 13.15 12.76
N ILE A 144 -19.54 11.89 12.99
CA ILE A 144 -18.71 11.44 14.11
C ILE A 144 -17.78 10.30 13.65
N THR A 145 -16.49 10.47 13.85
CA THR A 145 -15.50 9.43 13.54
C THR A 145 -14.34 9.50 14.54
N LEU A 146 -14.00 8.37 15.13
CA LEU A 146 -12.85 8.20 16.02
C LEU A 146 -11.72 7.51 15.26
N TYR A 147 -10.55 8.09 15.30
CA TYR A 147 -9.34 7.60 14.63
C TYR A 147 -8.23 7.28 15.64
N ARG A 148 -7.42 6.28 15.34
CA ARG A 148 -6.06 6.24 15.90
C ARG A 148 -5.22 7.31 15.24
N ARG A 149 -4.42 8.04 16.02
CA ARG A 149 -3.58 9.15 15.54
C ARG A 149 -2.74 8.76 14.34
N GLU A 150 -2.02 7.63 14.41
CA GLU A 150 -1.12 7.19 13.35
C GLU A 150 -1.86 6.91 12.02
N THR A 151 -3.08 6.37 12.11
CA THR A 151 -3.91 6.11 10.93
C THR A 151 -4.39 7.41 10.29
N LEU A 152 -4.86 8.36 11.10
CA LEU A 152 -5.30 9.67 10.61
C LEU A 152 -4.13 10.46 10.03
N LYS A 153 -2.98 10.49 10.73
CA LYS A 153 -1.75 11.14 10.26
C LYS A 153 -1.34 10.62 8.90
N TYR A 154 -1.25 9.28 8.74
CA TYR A 154 -0.91 8.65 7.47
C TYR A 154 -1.84 9.08 6.33
N ALA A 155 -3.15 9.17 6.60
CA ALA A 155 -4.13 9.56 5.61
C ALA A 155 -4.04 11.06 5.27
N LEU A 156 -3.93 11.94 6.28
CA LEU A 156 -3.87 13.40 6.11
C LEU A 156 -2.62 13.86 5.35
N GLU A 157 -1.49 13.20 5.58
CA GLU A 157 -0.25 13.50 4.86
C GLU A 157 -0.35 13.23 3.34
N ARG A 158 -1.26 12.36 2.93
CA ARG A 158 -1.45 11.92 1.54
C ARG A 158 -2.70 12.46 0.87
N MET A 159 -3.64 12.97 1.67
CA MET A 159 -4.92 13.49 1.20
C MET A 159 -4.75 14.74 0.33
N LEU A 160 -5.42 14.76 -0.81
CA LEU A 160 -5.46 15.87 -1.77
C LEU A 160 -6.84 16.51 -1.91
N ALA A 161 -7.91 15.81 -1.49
CA ALA A 161 -9.27 16.33 -1.68
C ALA A 161 -9.50 17.59 -0.86
N LYS A 162 -9.94 18.62 -1.56
CA LYS A 162 -10.32 19.92 -1.00
C LYS A 162 -11.83 20.05 -0.80
N SER A 163 -12.60 19.12 -1.33
CA SER A 163 -14.07 19.11 -1.34
C SER A 163 -14.66 18.26 -0.21
N ALA A 164 -15.98 18.08 -0.23
CA ALA A 164 -16.69 17.19 0.68
C ALA A 164 -16.26 15.70 0.61
N ALA A 165 -15.44 15.33 -0.37
CA ALA A 165 -14.92 13.96 -0.50
C ALA A 165 -13.70 13.66 0.38
N PHE A 166 -13.22 14.60 1.20
CA PHE A 166 -12.03 14.39 2.03
C PHE A 166 -12.20 13.21 3.01
N GLU A 167 -13.36 13.04 3.61
CA GLU A 167 -13.64 11.90 4.49
C GLU A 167 -13.57 10.58 3.75
N LEU A 168 -14.17 10.52 2.55
CA LEU A 168 -14.06 9.34 1.69
C LEU A 168 -12.62 9.05 1.29
N GLU A 169 -11.83 10.08 0.99
CA GLU A 169 -10.43 9.94 0.64
C GLU A 169 -9.59 9.42 1.83
N ILE A 170 -9.82 9.93 3.04
CA ILE A 170 -9.18 9.43 4.27
C ILE A 170 -9.47 7.94 4.45
N LEU A 171 -10.75 7.54 4.34
CA LEU A 171 -11.16 6.13 4.48
C LEU A 171 -10.57 5.24 3.39
N ALA A 172 -10.50 5.74 2.15
CA ALA A 172 -9.90 5.01 1.03
C ALA A 172 -8.40 4.80 1.23
N ILE A 173 -7.66 5.83 1.67
CA ILE A 173 -6.22 5.75 1.97
C ILE A 173 -5.97 4.79 3.13
N ALA A 174 -6.74 4.90 4.21
CA ALA A 174 -6.63 4.03 5.37
C ALA A 174 -6.95 2.57 5.03
N SER A 175 -8.03 2.34 4.26
CA SER A 175 -8.42 1.00 3.80
C SER A 175 -7.36 0.36 2.90
N GLU A 176 -6.72 1.12 2.00
CA GLU A 176 -5.63 0.61 1.15
C GLU A 176 -4.41 0.21 1.98
N LYS A 177 -4.18 0.88 3.11
CA LYS A 177 -3.13 0.53 4.07
C LYS A 177 -3.47 -0.70 4.93
N GLY A 178 -4.69 -1.21 4.84
CA GLY A 178 -5.16 -2.34 5.64
C GLY A 178 -5.74 -1.95 7.00
N ALA A 179 -6.09 -0.68 7.21
CA ALA A 179 -6.72 -0.23 8.44
C ALA A 179 -8.06 -0.95 8.68
N ARG A 180 -8.29 -1.35 9.93
CA ARG A 180 -9.53 -1.98 10.38
C ARG A 180 -10.57 -0.91 10.68
N ILE A 181 -11.59 -0.81 9.82
CA ILE A 181 -12.65 0.19 9.90
C ILE A 181 -13.94 -0.49 10.36
N PHE A 182 -14.52 0.01 11.44
CA PHE A 182 -15.80 -0.47 11.98
C PHE A 182 -16.83 0.63 12.00
N GLU A 183 -18.11 0.24 11.89
CA GLU A 183 -19.24 1.14 11.98
C GLU A 183 -19.89 1.00 13.37
N ALA A 184 -20.23 2.14 13.98
CA ALA A 184 -20.92 2.24 15.24
C ALA A 184 -22.26 3.00 15.08
N PRO A 185 -23.23 2.82 15.98
CA PRO A 185 -24.52 3.51 15.89
C PRO A 185 -24.36 5.01 16.11
N VAL A 186 -25.27 5.78 15.52
CA VAL A 186 -25.42 7.22 15.76
C VAL A 186 -26.83 7.53 16.28
N VAL A 187 -26.90 8.54 17.15
CA VAL A 187 -28.16 9.11 17.63
C VAL A 187 -28.18 10.56 17.15
N SER A 188 -29.13 10.90 16.29
CA SER A 188 -29.31 12.27 15.83
C SER A 188 -30.77 12.69 16.01
N GLY A 189 -31.02 13.63 16.91
CA GLY A 189 -32.32 14.19 17.16
C GLY A 189 -32.78 15.22 16.14
N ARG A 190 -31.88 15.84 15.38
CA ARG A 190 -32.19 16.84 14.35
C ARG A 190 -31.34 16.61 13.11
N TYR A 191 -32.00 16.44 11.99
CA TYR A 191 -31.34 16.47 10.69
C TYR A 191 -31.02 17.94 10.34
N SER A 192 -29.89 18.47 10.75
CA SER A 192 -29.42 19.74 10.20
C SER A 192 -28.93 19.46 8.78
N ALA A 193 -29.75 19.78 7.80
CA ALA A 193 -29.31 19.86 6.43
C ALA A 193 -28.16 20.88 6.41
N SER A 194 -26.96 20.43 6.03
CA SER A 194 -25.80 21.32 5.88
C SER A 194 -26.20 22.54 5.04
N PRO A 195 -26.01 23.78 5.51
CA PRO A 195 -26.44 24.99 4.79
C PRO A 195 -25.61 25.31 3.54
N ALA A 196 -24.85 24.36 3.02
CA ALA A 196 -23.95 24.53 1.86
C ALA A 196 -24.68 24.64 0.50
N VAL A 197 -25.99 24.89 0.45
CA VAL A 197 -26.76 24.96 -0.82
C VAL A 197 -27.54 26.29 -0.96
N VAL A 198 -27.13 27.36 -0.28
CA VAL A 198 -27.61 28.71 -0.63
C VAL A 198 -26.42 29.67 -0.78
N ALA A 199 -25.57 29.42 -1.77
CA ALA A 199 -24.83 30.48 -2.40
C ALA A 199 -25.65 30.93 -3.63
N LYS A 200 -26.48 31.94 -3.44
CA LYS A 200 -27.09 32.68 -4.53
C LYS A 200 -26.01 33.37 -5.36
N ASP A 201 -26.11 33.19 -6.66
CA ASP A 201 -25.45 34.04 -7.67
C ASP A 201 -25.62 35.51 -7.32
N GLY A 202 -24.54 36.25 -7.55
CA GLY A 202 -24.46 37.69 -7.29
C GLY A 202 -25.53 38.48 -8.01
N GLY A 203 -26.18 39.31 -7.27
CA GLY A 203 -27.10 40.32 -7.77
C GLY A 203 -27.39 41.30 -6.64
N ASN A 204 -26.74 42.43 -6.73
CA ASN A 204 -26.90 43.61 -5.91
C ASN A 204 -28.36 44.05 -5.77
N ARG A 205 -28.92 44.08 -4.54
CA ARG A 205 -29.96 45.02 -4.13
C ARG A 205 -30.06 45.07 -2.62
N SER A 206 -29.76 46.25 -2.11
CA SER A 206 -30.19 46.77 -0.83
C SER A 206 -31.72 46.73 -0.71
N ASP A 207 -32.25 46.17 0.35
CA ASP A 207 -33.37 46.78 1.11
C ASP A 207 -33.68 45.89 2.33
N GLY A 208 -33.80 46.56 3.46
CA GLY A 208 -34.11 45.94 4.73
C GLY A 208 -35.58 45.49 4.80
N ALA A 209 -35.80 44.36 5.40
CA ALA A 209 -37.07 44.02 6.01
C ALA A 209 -36.87 42.92 7.06
N ASP A 210 -37.21 43.27 8.23
CA ASP A 210 -37.52 42.51 9.44
C ASP A 210 -38.39 41.30 9.13
N VAL A 211 -37.98 40.08 9.51
CA VAL A 211 -38.87 38.94 9.49
C VAL A 211 -38.82 38.21 10.81
N GLY A 212 -39.88 38.45 11.55
CA GLY A 212 -40.20 37.86 12.83
C GLY A 212 -40.26 36.32 12.81
N ALA A 213 -39.99 35.79 13.98
CA ALA A 213 -40.15 34.38 14.34
C ALA A 213 -41.53 33.86 13.98
N LYS A 214 -41.60 32.83 13.14
CA LYS A 214 -42.79 31.99 12.98
C LYS A 214 -42.60 30.63 13.61
N SER A 215 -43.56 30.29 14.43
CA SER A 215 -43.74 29.12 15.25
C SER A 215 -43.73 27.79 14.50
N ALA A 216 -43.38 26.76 15.25
CA ALA A 216 -43.45 25.35 14.89
C ALA A 216 -44.89 24.92 14.48
N GLY A 217 -44.98 24.27 13.34
CA GLY A 217 -46.17 23.55 12.88
C GLY A 217 -46.30 23.69 11.38
N ASP A 218 -45.73 22.76 10.66
CA ASP A 218 -46.25 22.17 9.43
C ASP A 218 -45.11 21.36 8.77
N ALA A 219 -45.30 20.05 8.75
CA ALA A 219 -44.46 19.13 8.00
C ALA A 219 -44.78 19.27 6.50
N GLU A 220 -44.30 20.34 5.88
CA GLU A 220 -44.38 20.50 4.44
C GLU A 220 -43.32 19.67 3.73
N SER A 221 -43.80 18.87 2.81
CA SER A 221 -43.09 18.11 1.82
C SER A 221 -42.08 18.97 1.07
N PHE A 222 -40.81 18.91 1.46
CA PHE A 222 -39.72 19.53 0.70
C PHE A 222 -39.57 18.79 -0.64
N PRO A 223 -39.67 19.50 -1.79
CA PRO A 223 -39.52 18.88 -3.11
C PRO A 223 -38.10 18.36 -3.31
N LEU A 224 -38.01 17.17 -3.91
CA LEU A 224 -36.84 16.46 -4.39
C LEU A 224 -36.01 17.30 -5.38
N ARG A 225 -35.32 18.34 -4.92
CA ARG A 225 -34.27 18.99 -5.70
C ARG A 225 -32.91 18.68 -5.06
N ILE A 226 -32.49 17.40 -5.14
CA ILE A 226 -31.04 17.14 -5.13
C ILE A 226 -30.53 17.84 -6.38
N SER A 227 -29.80 18.92 -6.21
CA SER A 227 -29.19 19.61 -7.34
C SER A 227 -28.40 18.57 -8.14
N ARG A 228 -28.73 18.39 -9.44
CA ARG A 228 -27.98 17.50 -10.33
C ARG A 228 -26.48 17.79 -10.27
N ARG A 229 -26.10 19.05 -10.02
CA ARG A 229 -24.71 19.49 -9.79
C ARG A 229 -24.09 18.85 -8.56
N PHE A 230 -24.81 18.71 -7.45
CA PHE A 230 -24.27 18.10 -6.22
C PHE A 230 -24.05 16.58 -6.36
N ALA A 231 -25.02 15.87 -6.97
CA ALA A 231 -24.86 14.44 -7.24
C ALA A 231 -23.71 14.16 -8.20
N TRP A 232 -23.58 15.00 -9.24
CA TRP A 232 -22.50 14.89 -10.21
C TRP A 232 -21.13 15.20 -9.59
N SER A 233 -21.03 16.22 -8.73
CA SER A 233 -19.80 16.52 -7.97
C SER A 233 -19.34 15.33 -7.12
N LYS A 234 -20.26 14.68 -6.37
CA LYS A 234 -19.90 13.50 -5.56
C LYS A 234 -19.39 12.33 -6.40
N ILE A 235 -19.99 12.06 -7.55
CA ILE A 235 -19.53 11.01 -8.45
C ILE A 235 -18.14 11.35 -8.99
N ASN A 236 -17.95 12.58 -9.47
CA ASN A 236 -16.64 13.02 -9.98
C ASN A 236 -15.55 12.97 -8.90
N ASP A 237 -15.85 13.39 -7.68
CA ASP A 237 -14.92 13.34 -6.56
C ASP A 237 -14.55 11.88 -6.22
N THR A 238 -15.54 10.96 -6.21
CA THR A 238 -15.29 9.52 -6.00
C THR A 238 -14.45 8.93 -7.13
N LEU A 239 -14.71 9.28 -8.38
CA LEU A 239 -13.90 8.85 -9.52
C LEU A 239 -12.48 9.42 -9.46
N ALA A 240 -12.33 10.67 -8.99
CA ALA A 240 -11.01 11.28 -8.80
C ALA A 240 -10.22 10.54 -7.69
N VAL A 241 -10.86 10.16 -6.59
CA VAL A 241 -10.24 9.32 -5.55
C VAL A 241 -9.88 7.94 -6.11
N PHE A 242 -10.79 7.30 -6.86
CA PHE A 242 -10.53 6.03 -7.54
C PHE A 242 -9.32 6.12 -8.49
N TYR A 243 -9.27 7.15 -9.32
CA TYR A 243 -8.16 7.36 -10.26
C TYR A 243 -6.83 7.49 -9.53
N ARG A 244 -6.78 8.30 -8.45
CA ARG A 244 -5.58 8.44 -7.62
C ARG A 244 -5.20 7.15 -6.89
N LEU A 245 -6.20 6.41 -6.38
CA LEU A 245 -5.98 5.20 -5.58
C LEU A 245 -5.55 4.02 -6.45
N LYS A 246 -6.31 3.71 -7.50
CA LYS A 246 -6.18 2.46 -8.27
C LYS A 246 -5.39 2.61 -9.57
N ILE A 247 -5.44 3.78 -10.22
CA ILE A 247 -4.77 4.01 -11.50
C ILE A 247 -3.38 4.62 -11.27
N LEU A 248 -3.32 5.78 -10.59
CA LEU A 248 -2.06 6.46 -10.33
C LEU A 248 -1.27 5.86 -9.15
N ARG A 249 -1.92 5.11 -8.26
CA ARG A 249 -1.33 4.64 -6.99
C ARG A 249 -0.70 5.78 -6.18
N TYR A 250 -1.28 6.97 -6.27
CA TYR A 250 -0.74 8.20 -5.70
C TYR A 250 -0.51 8.11 -4.20
N TYR A 251 -1.42 7.47 -3.45
CA TYR A 251 -1.35 7.37 -1.99
C TYR A 251 -0.29 6.39 -1.49
N ALA A 252 0.23 5.53 -2.36
CA ALA A 252 1.37 4.67 -2.07
C ALA A 252 2.72 5.43 -2.17
N MET A 253 2.71 6.71 -2.53
CA MET A 253 3.93 7.52 -2.58
C MET A 253 4.55 7.64 -1.20
N CYS A 254 5.85 7.29 -1.13
CA CYS A 254 6.61 7.42 0.11
C CYS A 254 7.01 8.88 0.34
N LEU A 255 6.80 9.35 1.55
CA LEU A 255 7.30 10.65 1.97
C LEU A 255 8.84 10.64 2.01
N VAL A 256 9.45 11.81 1.85
CA VAL A 256 10.90 11.95 1.98
C VAL A 256 11.31 11.53 3.39
N PRO A 257 12.25 10.60 3.54
CA PRO A 257 12.65 10.12 4.86
C PRO A 257 13.31 11.22 5.68
N LYS A 258 13.16 11.13 7.01
CA LYS A 258 13.91 11.98 7.92
C LYS A 258 15.41 11.70 7.81
N LYS A 259 16.22 12.73 7.99
CA LYS A 259 17.68 12.57 8.06
C LYS A 259 18.02 11.62 9.21
N LEU A 260 18.93 10.70 8.94
CA LEU A 260 19.50 9.81 9.97
C LEU A 260 20.37 10.64 10.94
N ASP A 261 20.32 10.28 12.21
CA ASP A 261 21.17 10.90 13.24
C ASP A 261 22.59 10.32 13.22
N HIS A 262 22.80 9.16 12.60
CA HIS A 262 24.09 8.47 12.42
C HIS A 262 24.13 7.74 11.08
N ASP A 263 25.32 7.30 10.68
CA ASP A 263 25.52 6.46 9.51
C ASP A 263 25.53 4.98 9.92
N PRO A 264 24.39 4.22 9.76
CA PRO A 264 24.32 2.84 10.19
C PRO A 264 25.24 1.92 9.37
N LEU A 265 25.83 0.93 10.02
CA LEU A 265 26.58 -0.10 9.32
C LEU A 265 25.63 -0.96 8.47
N VAL A 266 25.97 -1.15 7.20
CA VAL A 266 25.23 -2.01 6.27
C VAL A 266 26.04 -3.29 6.00
N SER A 267 25.43 -4.46 6.20
CA SER A 267 26.00 -5.74 5.79
C SER A 267 25.41 -6.16 4.43
N VAL A 268 26.23 -6.14 3.39
CA VAL A 268 25.85 -6.61 2.05
C VAL A 268 26.05 -8.12 1.99
N VAL A 269 24.98 -8.87 1.73
CA VAL A 269 24.96 -10.34 1.70
C VAL A 269 24.76 -10.83 0.27
N ILE A 270 25.72 -11.62 -0.24
CA ILE A 270 25.72 -12.18 -1.58
C ILE A 270 25.76 -13.70 -1.50
N ALA A 271 24.66 -14.35 -1.91
CA ALA A 271 24.59 -15.80 -2.02
C ALA A 271 25.01 -16.20 -3.45
N CYS A 272 26.06 -16.99 -3.60
CA CYS A 272 26.53 -17.45 -4.91
C CYS A 272 26.88 -18.95 -4.87
N PRO A 273 26.80 -19.71 -5.98
CA PRO A 273 27.30 -21.07 -6.01
C PRO A 273 28.84 -21.09 -6.04
N ASN A 274 29.46 -20.33 -6.94
CA ASN A 274 30.90 -20.29 -7.17
C ASN A 274 31.33 -18.90 -7.62
N ARG A 275 32.65 -18.68 -7.75
CA ARG A 275 33.19 -17.47 -8.36
C ARG A 275 32.78 -17.38 -9.83
N SER A 276 32.31 -16.24 -10.24
CA SER A 276 31.92 -15.94 -11.62
C SER A 276 32.36 -14.52 -11.98
N TRP A 277 32.49 -14.23 -13.27
CA TRP A 277 32.81 -12.89 -13.74
C TRP A 277 31.73 -11.86 -13.30
N MET A 278 30.46 -12.31 -13.12
CA MET A 278 29.36 -11.46 -12.64
C MET A 278 29.56 -11.11 -11.16
N LEU A 279 30.00 -12.07 -10.33
CA LEU A 279 30.35 -11.79 -8.93
C LEU A 279 31.53 -10.80 -8.86
N ASP A 280 32.55 -10.97 -9.72
CA ASP A 280 33.71 -10.04 -9.76
C ASP A 280 33.25 -8.63 -10.17
N GLU A 281 32.32 -8.49 -11.12
CA GLU A 281 31.69 -7.21 -11.49
C GLU A 281 30.89 -6.61 -10.32
N CYS A 282 30.11 -7.42 -9.60
CA CYS A 282 29.38 -7.00 -8.40
C CYS A 282 30.33 -6.43 -7.33
N LEU A 283 31.41 -7.16 -7.01
CA LEU A 283 32.40 -6.72 -6.02
C LEU A 283 33.13 -5.44 -6.45
N ALA A 284 33.49 -5.33 -7.74
CA ALA A 284 34.08 -4.12 -8.28
C ALA A 284 33.14 -2.90 -8.23
N ALA A 285 31.83 -3.09 -8.39
CA ALA A 285 30.83 -2.04 -8.25
C ALA A 285 30.61 -1.66 -6.79
N LEU A 286 30.62 -2.63 -5.86
CA LEU A 286 30.55 -2.38 -4.42
C LEU A 286 31.76 -1.55 -3.93
N ALA A 287 32.96 -1.80 -4.43
CA ALA A 287 34.15 -0.99 -4.10
C ALA A 287 33.97 0.51 -4.46
N LYS A 288 33.12 0.83 -5.44
CA LYS A 288 32.85 2.20 -5.90
C LYS A 288 31.68 2.90 -5.18
N GLN A 289 31.06 2.27 -4.17
CA GLN A 289 29.95 2.88 -3.46
C GLN A 289 30.33 4.22 -2.80
N THR A 290 29.46 5.22 -2.88
CA THR A 290 29.62 6.52 -2.21
C THR A 290 29.46 6.41 -0.70
N TYR A 291 28.54 5.58 -0.24
CA TYR A 291 28.39 5.24 1.18
C TYR A 291 29.51 4.33 1.65
N ARG A 292 30.18 4.67 2.77
CA ARG A 292 31.40 4.01 3.18
C ARG A 292 31.28 3.06 4.36
N ASN A 293 30.22 3.17 5.16
CA ASN A 293 30.04 2.34 6.37
C ASN A 293 29.31 1.03 6.03
N PHE A 294 29.99 0.10 5.37
CA PHE A 294 29.45 -1.21 5.03
C PHE A 294 30.50 -2.31 5.03
N GLU A 295 30.07 -3.54 5.21
CA GLU A 295 30.83 -4.78 5.03
C GLU A 295 30.17 -5.63 3.93
N VAL A 296 30.93 -6.58 3.36
CA VAL A 296 30.44 -7.53 2.35
C VAL A 296 30.65 -8.95 2.82
N ILE A 297 29.61 -9.77 2.75
CA ILE A 297 29.61 -11.19 3.12
C ILE A 297 29.21 -12.00 1.90
N VAL A 298 30.13 -12.74 1.33
CA VAL A 298 29.93 -13.61 0.18
C VAL A 298 29.84 -15.05 0.65
N LEU A 299 28.83 -15.76 0.17
CA LEU A 299 28.44 -17.10 0.64
C LEU A 299 28.49 -18.11 -0.53
N PRO A 300 29.72 -18.56 -0.91
CA PRO A 300 29.91 -19.56 -1.95
C PRO A 300 29.63 -20.99 -1.45
N ASP A 301 29.47 -21.96 -2.39
CA ASP A 301 29.40 -23.38 -2.05
C ASP A 301 30.72 -23.89 -1.48
N GLU A 302 31.85 -23.46 -2.03
CA GLU A 302 33.20 -23.90 -1.68
C GLU A 302 34.08 -22.72 -1.24
N GLU A 303 35.17 -23.00 -0.55
CA GLU A 303 36.13 -21.96 -0.16
C GLU A 303 36.69 -21.23 -1.38
N LEU A 304 36.52 -19.93 -1.39
CA LEU A 304 37.12 -19.04 -2.39
C LEU A 304 38.32 -18.29 -1.79
N LYS A 305 39.48 -18.43 -2.40
CA LYS A 305 40.61 -17.55 -2.12
C LYS A 305 40.39 -16.23 -2.85
N CYS A 306 40.38 -15.13 -2.14
CA CYS A 306 40.23 -13.82 -2.73
C CYS A 306 41.42 -12.92 -2.37
N GLU A 307 42.05 -12.37 -3.39
CA GLU A 307 43.10 -11.37 -3.27
C GLU A 307 42.57 -9.93 -3.37
N VAL A 308 41.30 -9.68 -2.91
CA VAL A 308 40.74 -8.33 -2.94
C VAL A 308 41.20 -7.58 -1.70
N GLU A 309 42.27 -6.80 -1.86
CA GLU A 309 42.90 -6.00 -0.79
C GLU A 309 42.06 -4.81 -0.30
N GLU A 310 40.98 -4.42 -0.96
CA GLU A 310 40.23 -3.21 -0.64
C GLU A 310 38.89 -3.49 -0.01
N ARG A 311 38.79 -3.41 1.32
CA ARG A 311 37.66 -3.52 2.24
C ARG A 311 37.31 -4.93 2.70
N SER A 312 36.75 -5.01 3.88
CA SER A 312 36.42 -6.23 4.60
C SER A 312 35.37 -7.09 3.85
N VAL A 313 35.78 -7.71 2.75
CA VAL A 313 34.99 -8.76 2.09
C VAL A 313 35.30 -10.07 2.79
N ARG A 314 34.27 -10.69 3.38
CA ARG A 314 34.38 -12.00 4.01
C ARG A 314 33.76 -13.06 3.11
N PHE A 315 34.48 -14.13 2.84
CA PHE A 315 34.00 -15.32 2.13
C PHE A 315 33.75 -16.41 3.16
N ILE A 316 32.54 -16.96 3.17
CA ILE A 316 32.13 -18.02 4.10
C ILE A 316 31.52 -19.15 3.29
N ALA A 317 32.25 -20.26 3.16
CA ALA A 317 31.78 -21.44 2.45
C ALA A 317 30.59 -22.07 3.18
N THR A 318 29.54 -22.38 2.42
CA THR A 318 28.26 -22.88 2.96
C THR A 318 27.97 -24.33 2.62
N GLY A 319 28.73 -24.91 1.70
CA GLY A 319 28.32 -26.12 0.98
C GLY A 319 27.20 -25.85 -0.03
N LYS A 320 26.78 -26.88 -0.74
CA LYS A 320 25.66 -26.82 -1.71
C LYS A 320 24.33 -26.75 -1.01
N VAL A 321 23.96 -25.58 -0.56
CA VAL A 321 22.66 -25.28 0.07
C VAL A 321 21.87 -24.25 -0.74
N ARG A 322 20.59 -24.09 -0.45
CA ARG A 322 19.71 -23.15 -1.17
C ARG A 322 20.04 -21.70 -0.84
N PRO A 323 19.69 -20.73 -1.72
CA PRO A 323 19.95 -19.31 -1.48
C PRO A 323 19.39 -18.77 -0.17
N ALA A 324 18.21 -19.24 0.26
CA ALA A 324 17.61 -18.86 1.54
C ALA A 324 18.48 -19.26 2.74
N GLU A 325 19.04 -20.46 2.71
CA GLU A 325 19.93 -20.97 3.79
C GLU A 325 21.23 -20.19 3.82
N LYS A 326 21.81 -19.87 2.64
CA LYS A 326 22.98 -19.00 2.52
C LYS A 326 22.71 -17.61 3.09
N ARG A 327 21.60 -16.98 2.67
CA ARG A 327 21.22 -15.67 3.18
C ARG A 327 21.01 -15.68 4.68
N ASN A 328 20.44 -16.75 5.26
CA ASN A 328 20.27 -16.89 6.70
C ASN A 328 21.60 -16.96 7.45
N LEU A 329 22.59 -17.66 6.90
CA LEU A 329 23.94 -17.62 7.44
C LEU A 329 24.53 -16.21 7.35
N GLY A 330 24.37 -15.53 6.20
CA GLY A 330 24.80 -14.15 6.02
C GLY A 330 24.18 -13.19 7.03
N ILE A 331 22.88 -13.32 7.34
CA ILE A 331 22.18 -12.53 8.36
C ILE A 331 22.82 -12.76 9.75
N LYS A 332 23.11 -14.01 10.08
CA LYS A 332 23.75 -14.37 11.36
C LYS A 332 25.14 -13.77 11.50
N GLU A 333 25.89 -13.75 10.42
CA GLU A 333 27.26 -13.24 10.38
C GLU A 333 27.33 -11.70 10.19
N ALA A 334 26.22 -11.07 9.82
CA ALA A 334 26.12 -9.63 9.61
C ALA A 334 26.31 -8.87 10.92
N LYS A 335 27.11 -7.81 10.87
CA LYS A 335 27.35 -6.89 12.00
C LYS A 335 26.53 -5.61 11.88
N GLY A 336 26.01 -5.32 10.66
CA GLY A 336 25.28 -4.10 10.35
C GLY A 336 23.87 -4.07 10.94
N GLU A 337 23.35 -2.89 11.17
CA GLU A 337 21.95 -2.64 11.54
C GLU A 337 20.98 -2.90 10.38
N ILE A 338 21.50 -2.83 9.16
CA ILE A 338 20.77 -3.04 7.91
C ILE A 338 21.47 -4.18 7.16
N VAL A 339 20.68 -5.14 6.67
CA VAL A 339 21.16 -6.20 5.78
C VAL A 339 20.69 -5.89 4.36
N ALA A 340 21.63 -5.78 3.44
CA ALA A 340 21.37 -5.55 2.02
C ALA A 340 21.61 -6.83 1.23
N PHE A 341 20.59 -7.32 0.54
CA PHE A 341 20.68 -8.50 -0.32
C PHE A 341 20.85 -8.07 -1.78
N ILE A 342 21.81 -8.66 -2.44
CA ILE A 342 22.04 -8.53 -3.88
C ILE A 342 22.44 -9.91 -4.42
N ASP A 343 21.98 -10.26 -5.63
CA ASP A 343 22.32 -11.52 -6.27
C ASP A 343 23.74 -11.42 -6.92
N ASP A 344 24.40 -12.55 -7.08
CA ASP A 344 25.75 -12.65 -7.67
C ASP A 344 25.76 -12.37 -9.19
N ASP A 345 24.61 -12.33 -9.84
CA ASP A 345 24.41 -11.92 -11.24
C ASP A 345 23.84 -10.49 -11.36
N ALA A 346 24.06 -9.67 -10.32
CA ALA A 346 23.69 -8.26 -10.31
C ALA A 346 24.83 -7.39 -9.75
N TYR A 347 24.91 -6.13 -10.21
CA TYR A 347 25.84 -5.15 -9.66
C TYR A 347 25.15 -3.82 -9.37
N PRO A 348 25.50 -3.13 -8.25
CA PRO A 348 24.81 -1.92 -7.83
C PRO A 348 25.29 -0.66 -8.57
N ASP A 349 24.41 0.35 -8.65
CA ASP A 349 24.80 1.72 -8.96
C ASP A 349 25.70 2.29 -7.85
N ALA A 350 26.53 3.28 -8.18
CA ALA A 350 27.50 3.88 -7.23
C ALA A 350 26.84 4.50 -5.98
N HIS A 351 25.59 4.93 -6.07
CA HIS A 351 24.83 5.55 -4.98
C HIS A 351 23.79 4.59 -4.35
N TRP A 352 23.85 3.32 -4.66
CA TRP A 352 22.85 2.32 -4.26
C TRP A 352 22.65 2.26 -2.73
N LEU A 353 23.73 2.16 -1.95
CA LEU A 353 23.69 2.15 -0.49
C LEU A 353 23.19 3.50 0.05
N GLU A 354 23.73 4.61 -0.44
CA GLU A 354 23.38 5.95 -0.02
C GLU A 354 21.88 6.25 -0.17
N TYR A 355 21.29 5.87 -1.31
CA TYR A 355 19.86 6.09 -1.53
C TYR A 355 18.97 5.18 -0.70
N ALA A 356 19.40 3.98 -0.35
CA ALA A 356 18.62 3.06 0.46
C ALA A 356 18.68 3.39 1.96
N VAL A 357 19.87 3.67 2.48
CA VAL A 357 20.12 3.87 3.92
C VAL A 357 19.28 4.99 4.51
N LYS A 358 19.09 6.09 3.80
CA LYS A 358 18.32 7.25 4.26
C LYS A 358 16.88 6.95 4.70
N TYR A 359 16.29 5.84 4.26
CA TYR A 359 14.94 5.45 4.64
C TYR A 359 14.86 4.85 6.04
N PHE A 360 15.94 4.33 6.56
CA PHE A 360 15.97 3.64 7.85
C PHE A 360 15.97 4.59 9.07
N GLY A 361 16.03 5.90 8.86
CA GLY A 361 15.68 6.92 9.87
C GLY A 361 14.20 6.93 10.27
N GLU A 362 13.33 6.31 9.47
CA GLU A 362 11.90 6.20 9.77
C GLU A 362 11.60 4.80 10.35
N PRO A 363 11.23 4.67 11.65
CA PRO A 363 11.01 3.37 12.29
C PRO A 363 9.90 2.52 11.66
N SER A 364 8.96 3.14 10.94
CA SER A 364 7.88 2.42 10.24
C SER A 364 8.37 1.68 9.00
N ILE A 365 9.57 2.00 8.48
CA ILE A 365 10.13 1.36 7.29
C ILE A 365 10.94 0.13 7.73
N GLY A 366 10.49 -1.04 7.31
CA GLY A 366 11.14 -2.33 7.56
C GLY A 366 12.10 -2.75 6.45
N ALA A 367 11.78 -2.37 5.19
CA ALA A 367 12.59 -2.73 4.04
C ALA A 367 12.55 -1.67 2.93
N VAL A 368 13.60 -1.68 2.10
CA VAL A 368 13.74 -0.80 0.93
C VAL A 368 14.22 -1.63 -0.25
N GLY A 369 13.61 -1.42 -1.42
CA GLY A 369 14.04 -2.03 -2.67
C GLY A 369 14.07 -1.03 -3.82
N GLY A 370 14.67 -1.40 -4.91
CA GLY A 370 14.77 -0.56 -6.10
C GLY A 370 14.91 -1.38 -7.40
N PRO A 371 14.82 -0.78 -8.59
CA PRO A 371 14.73 -1.52 -9.83
C PRO A 371 15.99 -2.34 -10.11
N GLY A 372 15.76 -3.57 -10.65
CA GLY A 372 16.79 -4.40 -11.26
C GLY A 372 16.77 -4.18 -12.77
N VAL A 373 17.62 -3.28 -13.26
CA VAL A 373 17.66 -2.87 -14.68
C VAL A 373 18.56 -3.82 -15.47
N THR A 374 18.19 -4.12 -16.70
CA THR A 374 19.05 -4.93 -17.57
C THR A 374 20.30 -4.15 -17.97
N PRO A 375 21.52 -4.67 -17.78
CA PRO A 375 22.75 -3.98 -18.12
C PRO A 375 22.81 -3.58 -19.60
N PRO A 376 23.26 -2.37 -19.93
CA PRO A 376 23.39 -1.93 -21.32
C PRO A 376 24.46 -2.74 -22.10
N GLY A 377 25.41 -3.37 -21.40
CA GLY A 377 26.46 -4.23 -21.97
C GLY A 377 26.03 -5.65 -22.32
N ASP A 378 24.86 -6.11 -21.85
CA ASP A 378 24.38 -7.49 -22.03
C ASP A 378 24.27 -7.90 -23.51
N LYS A 379 24.39 -9.22 -23.76
CA LYS A 379 24.18 -9.81 -25.08
C LYS A 379 22.73 -9.61 -25.55
N LEU A 380 22.51 -9.61 -26.86
CA LEU A 380 21.21 -9.31 -27.47
C LEU A 380 20.05 -10.11 -26.84
N LEU A 381 20.17 -11.42 -26.73
CA LEU A 381 19.08 -12.27 -26.21
C LEU A 381 18.78 -12.00 -24.73
N ALA A 382 19.76 -11.62 -23.92
CA ALA A 382 19.56 -11.19 -22.54
C ALA A 382 18.83 -9.84 -22.48
N LYS A 383 19.22 -8.88 -23.33
CA LYS A 383 18.50 -7.59 -23.48
C LYS A 383 17.05 -7.80 -23.91
N ILE A 384 16.78 -8.73 -24.82
CA ILE A 384 15.40 -9.08 -25.22
C ILE A 384 14.64 -9.68 -24.03
N GLY A 385 15.27 -10.58 -23.23
CA GLY A 385 14.67 -11.08 -21.99
C GLY A 385 14.29 -9.96 -21.03
N GLY A 386 15.17 -8.96 -20.87
CA GLY A 386 14.87 -7.75 -20.10
C GLY A 386 13.70 -6.92 -20.66
N ARG A 387 13.64 -6.75 -21.99
CA ARG A 387 12.51 -6.07 -22.66
C ARG A 387 11.18 -6.80 -22.49
N VAL A 388 11.20 -8.12 -22.46
CA VAL A 388 10.01 -8.94 -22.17
C VAL A 388 9.51 -8.67 -20.74
N TYR A 389 10.40 -8.63 -19.74
CA TYR A 389 10.03 -8.25 -18.37
C TYR A 389 9.58 -6.79 -18.25
N ASP A 390 10.18 -5.86 -18.99
CA ASP A 390 9.76 -4.44 -19.01
C ASP A 390 8.44 -4.22 -19.78
N ASN A 391 7.93 -5.22 -20.50
CA ASN A 391 6.67 -5.10 -21.21
C ASN A 391 5.48 -5.04 -20.23
N ILE A 392 4.58 -4.06 -20.44
CA ILE A 392 3.42 -3.84 -19.57
C ILE A 392 2.46 -5.04 -19.55
N LEU A 393 2.37 -5.81 -20.63
CA LEU A 393 1.52 -6.99 -20.71
C LEU A 393 2.09 -8.18 -19.91
N VAL A 394 3.41 -8.24 -19.71
CA VAL A 394 4.08 -9.30 -18.94
C VAL A 394 4.12 -8.97 -17.46
N SER A 395 4.58 -7.77 -17.12
CA SER A 395 4.80 -7.38 -15.73
C SER A 395 3.69 -6.52 -15.14
N GLY A 396 2.82 -5.95 -15.96
CA GLY A 396 1.71 -5.15 -15.47
C GLY A 396 2.17 -4.06 -14.50
N ASN A 397 1.53 -4.04 -13.33
CA ASN A 397 1.85 -3.09 -12.26
C ASN A 397 3.22 -3.33 -11.60
N PHE A 398 3.90 -4.46 -11.87
CA PHE A 398 5.24 -4.76 -11.34
C PHE A 398 6.38 -4.33 -12.26
N ARG A 399 6.07 -3.65 -13.37
CA ARG A 399 7.04 -3.15 -14.34
C ARG A 399 8.13 -2.27 -13.71
N TYR A 400 7.81 -1.53 -12.65
CA TYR A 400 8.76 -0.71 -11.90
C TYR A 400 9.98 -1.50 -11.37
N ARG A 401 9.86 -2.83 -11.20
CA ARG A 401 10.98 -3.70 -10.78
C ARG A 401 12.06 -3.87 -11.83
N TYR A 402 11.75 -3.60 -13.09
CA TYR A 402 12.61 -3.91 -14.24
C TYR A 402 13.09 -2.69 -15.01
N LYS A 403 12.58 -1.52 -14.66
CA LYS A 403 12.87 -0.26 -15.33
C LYS A 403 13.21 0.83 -14.34
N ALA A 404 14.35 1.51 -14.56
CA ALA A 404 14.68 2.71 -13.79
C ALA A 404 13.65 3.82 -14.02
N GLY A 405 13.42 4.65 -13.00
CA GLY A 405 12.46 5.76 -13.04
C GLY A 405 11.12 5.41 -12.41
N GLY A 406 10.20 6.35 -12.45
CA GLY A 406 8.91 6.27 -11.76
C GLY A 406 8.92 7.04 -10.45
N VAL A 407 7.95 6.74 -9.59
CA VAL A 407 7.76 7.39 -8.29
C VAL A 407 8.11 6.46 -7.14
N ARG A 408 8.57 7.03 -6.04
CA ARG A 408 8.71 6.33 -4.76
C ARG A 408 7.35 5.88 -4.28
N MET A 409 7.24 4.65 -3.79
CA MET A 409 5.96 4.11 -3.34
C MET A 409 6.14 2.97 -2.33
N ASP A 410 5.11 2.74 -1.53
CA ASP A 410 5.02 1.52 -0.73
C ASP A 410 4.68 0.34 -1.64
N VAL A 411 5.29 -0.81 -1.36
CA VAL A 411 5.06 -2.06 -2.09
C VAL A 411 4.79 -3.20 -1.11
N GLU A 412 4.12 -4.25 -1.60
CA GLU A 412 3.73 -5.38 -0.75
C GLU A 412 4.64 -6.60 -0.89
N ASP A 413 5.43 -6.65 -1.96
CA ASP A 413 6.26 -7.79 -2.30
C ASP A 413 7.47 -7.32 -3.11
N TYR A 414 8.68 -7.71 -2.71
CA TYR A 414 9.92 -7.32 -3.38
C TYR A 414 10.95 -8.45 -3.38
N PRO A 415 11.70 -8.65 -4.51
CA PRO A 415 12.67 -9.73 -4.62
C PRO A 415 14.01 -9.36 -3.92
N SER A 416 14.67 -10.37 -3.36
CA SER A 416 15.95 -10.22 -2.65
C SER A 416 17.14 -9.83 -3.55
N CYS A 417 17.00 -9.84 -4.86
CA CYS A 417 18.07 -9.37 -5.75
C CYS A 417 18.41 -7.88 -5.59
N ASN A 418 17.55 -7.12 -4.91
CA ASN A 418 17.77 -5.71 -4.55
C ASN A 418 16.89 -5.33 -3.37
N LEU A 419 17.22 -5.82 -2.18
CA LEU A 419 16.39 -5.63 -0.98
C LEU A 419 17.25 -5.33 0.24
N PHE A 420 16.94 -4.23 0.91
CA PHE A 420 17.48 -3.85 2.22
C PHE A 420 16.44 -4.13 3.29
N VAL A 421 16.84 -4.71 4.41
CA VAL A 421 15.95 -5.03 5.52
C VAL A 421 16.62 -4.66 6.84
N ARG A 422 15.86 -4.17 7.82
CA ARG A 422 16.36 -4.01 9.19
C ARG A 422 16.78 -5.36 9.75
N LYS A 423 17.97 -5.42 10.34
CA LYS A 423 18.50 -6.67 10.89
C LYS A 423 17.65 -7.19 12.05
N ASP A 424 17.17 -6.31 12.93
CA ASP A 424 16.31 -6.66 14.06
C ASP A 424 15.02 -7.39 13.62
N LEU A 425 14.43 -7.00 12.49
CA LEU A 425 13.29 -7.70 11.90
C LEU A 425 13.67 -9.08 11.38
N MET A 426 14.83 -9.19 10.70
CA MET A 426 15.31 -10.49 10.22
C MET A 426 15.55 -11.46 11.36
N GLU A 427 16.15 -11.00 12.45
CA GLU A 427 16.36 -11.80 13.67
C GLU A 427 15.03 -12.20 14.30
N LYS A 428 14.09 -11.26 14.41
CA LYS A 428 12.74 -11.52 14.95
C LYS A 428 11.99 -12.59 14.16
N PHE A 429 12.15 -12.64 12.83
CA PHE A 429 11.46 -13.60 11.96
C PHE A 429 12.20 -14.94 11.86
N GLY A 430 13.44 -15.03 12.35
CA GLY A 430 14.31 -16.19 12.17
C GLY A 430 14.90 -16.29 10.76
N GLY A 431 14.97 -15.17 10.03
CA GLY A 431 15.49 -15.10 8.67
C GLY A 431 14.48 -15.45 7.58
N TYR A 432 15.00 -15.90 6.43
CA TYR A 432 14.19 -16.44 5.33
C TYR A 432 13.66 -17.83 5.65
N ARG A 433 12.44 -18.11 5.25
CA ARG A 433 11.89 -19.49 5.32
C ARG A 433 12.57 -20.35 4.26
N THR A 434 13.11 -21.49 4.70
CA THR A 434 13.83 -22.44 3.83
C THR A 434 12.93 -23.51 3.20
N ASP A 435 11.66 -23.59 3.65
CA ASP A 435 10.67 -24.55 3.13
C ASP A 435 10.27 -24.31 1.67
N PHE A 436 10.49 -23.07 1.18
CA PHE A 436 10.05 -22.63 -0.14
C PHE A 436 11.23 -22.10 -0.97
N TRP A 437 11.27 -22.50 -2.22
CA TRP A 437 12.16 -21.95 -3.22
C TRP A 437 11.62 -22.27 -4.65
N PRO A 438 11.28 -21.22 -5.44
CA PRO A 438 11.21 -19.81 -5.09
C PRO A 438 10.02 -19.47 -4.18
N GLY A 439 10.03 -18.31 -3.51
CA GLY A 439 8.92 -17.79 -2.71
C GLY A 439 9.29 -17.30 -1.32
N GLU A 440 10.52 -17.56 -0.91
CA GLU A 440 11.09 -17.07 0.34
C GLU A 440 10.98 -15.55 0.48
N ASP A 441 11.18 -14.80 -0.61
CA ASP A 441 11.05 -13.33 -0.66
C ASP A 441 9.62 -12.87 -0.36
N THR A 442 8.64 -13.54 -0.99
CA THR A 442 7.21 -13.21 -0.81
C THR A 442 6.77 -13.42 0.63
N LEU A 443 7.28 -14.45 1.30
CA LEU A 443 6.98 -14.73 2.70
C LEU A 443 7.66 -13.75 3.63
N LEU A 444 8.92 -13.40 3.38
CA LEU A 444 9.61 -12.35 4.12
C LEU A 444 8.86 -11.01 4.03
N CYS A 445 8.46 -10.60 2.83
CA CYS A 445 7.67 -9.38 2.64
C CYS A 445 6.35 -9.44 3.41
N LYS A 446 5.70 -10.61 3.41
CA LYS A 446 4.49 -10.81 4.22
C LYS A 446 4.77 -10.62 5.71
N ASP A 447 5.83 -11.23 6.25
CA ASP A 447 6.19 -11.13 7.65
C ASP A 447 6.52 -9.67 8.05
N ILE A 448 7.17 -8.90 7.17
CA ILE A 448 7.41 -7.45 7.36
C ILE A 448 6.10 -6.67 7.47
N LEU A 449 5.16 -6.91 6.53
CA LEU A 449 3.87 -6.22 6.50
C LEU A 449 2.97 -6.60 7.68
N ASP A 450 2.95 -7.87 8.06
CA ASP A 450 2.18 -8.38 9.22
C ASP A 450 2.69 -7.77 10.55
N ASN A 451 3.94 -7.33 10.59
CA ASN A 451 4.52 -6.59 11.71
C ASN A 451 4.39 -5.06 11.58
N TRP A 452 3.43 -4.60 10.78
CA TRP A 452 3.10 -3.17 10.60
C TRP A 452 4.26 -2.32 10.08
N LYS A 453 5.24 -2.96 9.41
CA LYS A 453 6.33 -2.27 8.76
C LYS A 453 6.03 -2.08 7.27
N ARG A 454 6.59 -1.05 6.69
CA ARG A 454 6.45 -0.69 5.28
C ARG A 454 7.64 -1.22 4.48
N ILE A 455 7.38 -1.59 3.23
CA ILE A 455 8.41 -1.88 2.23
C ILE A 455 8.37 -0.75 1.21
N VAL A 456 9.46 -0.02 1.07
CA VAL A 456 9.56 1.14 0.18
C VAL A 456 10.27 0.76 -1.12
N TYR A 457 9.68 1.13 -2.24
CA TYR A 457 10.38 1.17 -3.53
C TYR A 457 10.93 2.58 -3.80
N ASP A 458 12.23 2.68 -4.06
CA ASP A 458 12.85 3.91 -4.56
C ASP A 458 13.47 3.67 -5.95
N PRO A 459 13.08 4.43 -7.01
CA PRO A 459 13.61 4.27 -8.36
C PRO A 459 15.11 4.60 -8.50
N TRP A 460 15.72 5.21 -7.50
CA TRP A 460 17.14 5.54 -7.46
C TRP A 460 18.01 4.46 -6.79
N VAL A 461 17.42 3.51 -6.08
CA VAL A 461 18.11 2.35 -5.49
C VAL A 461 18.31 1.29 -6.58
N VAL A 462 19.15 1.61 -7.57
CA VAL A 462 19.30 0.83 -8.80
C VAL A 462 20.34 -0.28 -8.65
N VAL A 463 19.98 -1.49 -9.11
CA VAL A 463 20.94 -2.53 -9.46
C VAL A 463 20.82 -2.88 -10.94
N TYR A 464 21.94 -3.22 -11.56
CA TYR A 464 21.98 -3.79 -12.91
C TYR A 464 22.01 -5.30 -12.77
N HIS A 465 20.98 -5.98 -13.30
CA HIS A 465 20.79 -7.41 -13.12
C HIS A 465 20.81 -8.12 -14.48
N HIS A 466 21.80 -8.99 -14.70
CA HIS A 466 21.99 -9.77 -15.91
C HIS A 466 20.80 -10.71 -16.13
N ARG A 467 20.15 -10.56 -17.29
CA ARG A 467 18.94 -11.34 -17.58
C ARG A 467 19.30 -12.65 -18.25
N ARG A 468 18.51 -13.67 -17.96
CA ARG A 468 18.56 -14.92 -18.72
C ARG A 468 18.23 -14.63 -20.17
N PRO A 469 18.98 -15.23 -21.15
CA PRO A 469 18.64 -15.11 -22.56
C PRO A 469 17.19 -15.49 -22.82
N VAL A 470 16.46 -14.69 -23.63
CA VAL A 470 15.08 -14.96 -24.00
C VAL A 470 14.94 -16.36 -24.62
N PHE A 471 13.77 -16.95 -24.49
CA PHE A 471 13.35 -18.33 -24.81
C PHE A 471 13.70 -19.33 -23.71
N ALA A 472 14.46 -20.39 -23.96
CA ALA A 472 14.55 -21.53 -23.05
C ALA A 472 15.01 -21.18 -21.61
N PRO A 473 16.12 -20.46 -21.38
CA PRO A 473 16.52 -20.06 -20.00
C PRO A 473 15.50 -19.14 -19.32
N HIS A 474 15.00 -18.14 -20.06
CA HIS A 474 13.97 -17.21 -19.57
C HIS A 474 12.66 -17.93 -19.23
N LEU A 475 12.16 -18.76 -20.12
CA LEU A 475 10.91 -19.50 -19.90
C LEU A 475 11.03 -20.52 -18.76
N ARG A 476 12.21 -21.14 -18.57
CA ARG A 476 12.46 -22.02 -17.42
C ARG A 476 12.32 -21.24 -16.10
N GLN A 477 12.96 -20.08 -16.00
CA GLN A 477 12.86 -19.21 -14.83
C GLN A 477 11.42 -18.72 -14.60
N LEU A 478 10.79 -18.20 -15.65
CA LEU A 478 9.41 -17.72 -15.60
C LEU A 478 8.42 -18.82 -15.20
N GLY A 479 8.63 -20.04 -15.71
CA GLY A 479 7.80 -21.19 -15.39
C GLY A 479 7.89 -21.61 -13.93
N ARG A 480 9.06 -21.48 -13.28
CA ARG A 480 9.23 -21.70 -11.85
C ARG A 480 8.43 -20.66 -11.05
N TYR A 481 8.54 -19.39 -11.40
CA TYR A 481 7.77 -18.31 -10.75
C TYR A 481 6.26 -18.49 -10.94
N ALA A 482 5.82 -18.84 -12.13
CA ALA A 482 4.40 -19.06 -12.43
C ALA A 482 3.82 -20.23 -11.61
N PHE A 483 4.51 -21.35 -11.55
CA PHE A 483 4.11 -22.51 -10.75
C PHE A 483 3.99 -22.14 -9.25
N HIS A 484 5.03 -21.48 -8.72
CA HIS A 484 5.05 -20.99 -7.35
C HIS A 484 3.87 -20.05 -7.06
N ARG A 485 3.61 -19.08 -7.93
CA ARG A 485 2.48 -18.16 -7.80
C ARG A 485 1.13 -18.87 -7.80
N GLY A 486 0.96 -19.88 -8.62
CA GLY A 486 -0.24 -20.73 -8.63
C GLY A 486 -0.42 -21.49 -7.31
N TYR A 487 0.65 -22.08 -6.78
CA TYR A 487 0.62 -22.78 -5.49
C TYR A 487 0.31 -21.83 -4.33
N PHE A 488 0.95 -20.66 -4.27
CA PHE A 488 0.77 -19.66 -3.21
C PHE A 488 -0.60 -18.99 -3.25
N CYS A 489 -1.20 -18.87 -4.43
CA CYS A 489 -2.53 -18.30 -4.59
C CYS A 489 -3.59 -19.03 -3.74
N LYS A 490 -3.45 -20.34 -3.56
CA LYS A 490 -4.33 -21.14 -2.68
C LYS A 490 -3.80 -21.28 -1.25
N ARG A 491 -2.48 -21.25 -1.02
CA ARG A 491 -1.89 -21.47 0.31
C ARG A 491 -1.84 -20.19 1.14
N TYR A 492 -1.60 -19.05 0.50
CA TYR A 492 -1.48 -17.72 1.12
C TYR A 492 -2.30 -16.68 0.35
N PRO A 493 -3.66 -16.82 0.31
CA PRO A 493 -4.50 -15.97 -0.53
C PRO A 493 -4.45 -14.49 -0.15
N SER A 494 -4.23 -14.17 1.12
CA SER A 494 -4.17 -12.77 1.61
C SER A 494 -3.08 -11.93 0.91
N ASN A 495 -1.97 -12.56 0.53
CA ASN A 495 -0.82 -11.91 -0.10
C ASN A 495 -0.70 -12.25 -1.60
N SER A 496 -1.09 -13.46 -2.00
CA SER A 496 -0.75 -14.01 -3.31
C SER A 496 -1.94 -14.18 -4.26
N PHE A 497 -3.19 -14.01 -3.80
CA PHE A 497 -4.35 -14.08 -4.67
C PHE A 497 -4.54 -12.75 -5.42
N ARG A 498 -4.24 -12.76 -6.73
CA ARG A 498 -4.44 -11.59 -7.61
C ARG A 498 -5.09 -12.06 -8.92
N LEU A 499 -6.22 -11.45 -9.30
CA LEU A 499 -6.94 -11.80 -10.52
C LEU A 499 -6.07 -11.70 -11.78
N SER A 500 -5.11 -10.75 -11.80
CA SER A 500 -4.19 -10.59 -12.93
C SER A 500 -3.32 -11.83 -13.21
N TYR A 501 -3.04 -12.66 -12.19
CA TYR A 501 -2.26 -13.90 -12.38
C TYR A 501 -3.01 -14.99 -13.13
N PHE A 502 -4.35 -14.92 -13.14
CA PHE A 502 -5.19 -15.86 -13.87
C PHE A 502 -5.34 -15.52 -15.36
N VAL A 503 -5.07 -14.27 -15.74
CA VAL A 503 -5.25 -13.81 -17.13
C VAL A 503 -4.46 -14.67 -18.14
N PRO A 504 -3.17 -14.98 -17.92
CA PRO A 504 -2.44 -15.84 -18.85
C PRO A 504 -3.02 -17.27 -18.93
N THR A 505 -3.55 -17.82 -17.83
CA THR A 505 -4.21 -19.13 -17.85
C THR A 505 -5.52 -19.08 -18.63
N ALA A 506 -6.35 -18.05 -18.39
CA ALA A 506 -7.58 -17.84 -19.15
C ALA A 506 -7.29 -17.66 -20.66
N PHE A 507 -6.21 -16.95 -20.99
CA PHE A 507 -5.73 -16.79 -22.37
C PHE A 507 -5.38 -18.14 -22.99
N VAL A 508 -4.64 -19.02 -22.30
CA VAL A 508 -4.29 -20.36 -22.80
C VAL A 508 -5.53 -21.23 -22.97
N CYS A 509 -6.44 -21.24 -21.99
CA CYS A 509 -7.70 -21.98 -22.09
C CYS A 509 -8.59 -21.47 -23.23
N GLY A 510 -8.67 -20.16 -23.40
CA GLY A 510 -9.44 -19.52 -24.47
C GLY A 510 -8.90 -19.86 -25.87
N PHE A 511 -7.63 -20.25 -25.99
CA PHE A 511 -7.06 -20.67 -27.26
C PHE A 511 -7.76 -21.94 -27.85
N LEU A 512 -8.31 -22.77 -26.98
CA LEU A 512 -9.14 -23.94 -27.41
C LEU A 512 -10.47 -23.49 -28.08
N LEU A 513 -10.88 -22.22 -27.83
CA LEU A 513 -12.08 -21.60 -28.39
C LEU A 513 -11.73 -20.59 -29.49
N LEU A 514 -10.54 -20.68 -30.08
CA LEU A 514 -10.03 -19.72 -31.05
C LEU A 514 -11.02 -19.40 -32.21
N PRO A 515 -11.77 -20.37 -32.77
CA PRO A 515 -12.73 -20.08 -33.84
C PRO A 515 -13.80 -19.04 -33.45
N TRP A 516 -14.13 -18.93 -32.16
CA TRP A 516 -15.11 -17.96 -31.64
C TRP A 516 -14.45 -16.72 -31.06
N LEU A 517 -13.21 -16.84 -30.53
CA LEU A 517 -12.50 -15.79 -29.83
C LEU A 517 -11.42 -15.10 -30.68
N TRP A 518 -11.31 -15.42 -31.98
CA TRP A 518 -10.28 -14.85 -32.84
C TRP A 518 -10.19 -13.30 -32.82
N PRO A 519 -11.30 -12.53 -32.70
CA PRO A 519 -11.17 -11.06 -32.64
C PRO A 519 -10.41 -10.58 -31.39
N LEU A 520 -10.58 -11.28 -30.24
CA LEU A 520 -9.83 -11.00 -29.02
C LEU A 520 -8.34 -11.32 -29.19
N TYR A 521 -8.01 -12.43 -29.86
CA TYR A 521 -6.62 -12.79 -30.15
C TYR A 521 -5.97 -11.86 -31.16
N ALA A 522 -6.72 -11.40 -32.15
CA ALA A 522 -6.26 -10.38 -33.10
C ALA A 522 -5.98 -9.05 -32.39
N PHE A 523 -6.89 -8.61 -31.51
CA PHE A 523 -6.69 -7.43 -30.67
C PHE A 523 -5.48 -7.58 -29.75
N TYR A 524 -5.35 -8.71 -29.06
CA TYR A 524 -4.18 -9.03 -28.25
C TYR A 524 -2.89 -8.96 -29.07
N GLY A 525 -2.86 -9.55 -30.27
CA GLY A 525 -1.72 -9.48 -31.18
C GLY A 525 -1.33 -8.06 -31.54
N ALA A 526 -2.31 -7.22 -31.86
CA ALA A 526 -2.10 -5.78 -32.15
C ALA A 526 -1.50 -5.04 -30.94
N VAL A 527 -2.00 -5.32 -29.73
CA VAL A 527 -1.47 -4.71 -28.50
C VAL A 527 -0.05 -5.20 -28.20
N VAL A 528 0.25 -6.50 -28.41
CA VAL A 528 1.61 -7.03 -28.25
C VAL A 528 2.57 -6.39 -29.25
N LEU A 529 2.17 -6.25 -30.52
CA LEU A 529 2.97 -5.55 -31.54
C LEU A 529 3.26 -4.11 -31.15
N ALA A 530 2.26 -3.37 -30.67
CA ALA A 530 2.42 -1.99 -30.25
C ALA A 530 3.29 -1.83 -29.01
N THR A 531 3.06 -2.63 -27.96
CA THR A 531 3.80 -2.53 -26.69
C THR A 531 5.23 -3.05 -26.77
N SER A 532 5.53 -3.92 -27.74
CA SER A 532 6.88 -4.47 -28.00
C SER A 532 7.68 -3.62 -28.98
N PHE A 533 7.12 -2.55 -29.53
CA PHE A 533 7.72 -1.76 -30.61
C PHE A 533 9.18 -1.39 -30.33
N SER A 534 10.01 -1.52 -31.35
CA SER A 534 11.41 -1.11 -31.36
C SER A 534 11.80 -0.68 -32.78
N ILE A 535 12.60 0.37 -32.86
CA ILE A 535 13.15 0.87 -34.13
C ILE A 535 13.99 -0.22 -34.83
N LYS A 536 14.64 -1.11 -34.05
CA LYS A 536 15.39 -2.24 -34.59
C LYS A 536 14.42 -3.42 -34.83
N PRO A 537 14.14 -3.82 -36.10
CA PRO A 537 13.15 -4.85 -36.42
C PRO A 537 13.40 -6.20 -35.74
N ALA A 538 14.67 -6.64 -35.68
CA ALA A 538 15.04 -7.89 -35.01
C ALA A 538 14.68 -7.85 -33.50
N ASN A 539 14.94 -6.75 -32.81
CA ASN A 539 14.57 -6.58 -31.41
C ASN A 539 13.06 -6.60 -31.21
N TRP A 540 12.33 -5.96 -32.12
CA TRP A 540 10.87 -5.93 -32.10
C TRP A 540 10.30 -7.35 -32.23
N LEU A 541 10.66 -8.07 -33.30
CA LEU A 541 10.16 -9.42 -33.56
C LEU A 541 10.50 -10.38 -32.40
N LEU A 542 11.74 -10.40 -31.93
CA LEU A 542 12.16 -11.25 -30.82
C LEU A 542 11.42 -10.92 -29.52
N THR A 543 11.11 -9.63 -29.26
CA THR A 543 10.32 -9.22 -28.09
C THR A 543 8.87 -9.69 -28.23
N VAL A 544 8.24 -9.52 -29.39
CA VAL A 544 6.87 -10.00 -29.67
C VAL A 544 6.76 -11.49 -29.40
N VAL A 545 7.65 -12.30 -30.00
CA VAL A 545 7.67 -13.75 -29.79
C VAL A 545 7.93 -14.09 -28.32
N GLY A 546 8.86 -13.39 -27.66
CA GLY A 546 9.17 -13.59 -26.25
C GLY A 546 7.98 -13.29 -25.32
N VAL A 547 7.20 -12.24 -25.58
CA VAL A 547 5.99 -11.89 -24.82
C VAL A 547 4.92 -12.96 -24.98
N ILE A 548 4.63 -13.37 -26.21
CA ILE A 548 3.62 -14.41 -26.49
C ILE A 548 4.01 -15.72 -25.83
N ALA A 549 5.26 -16.18 -26.01
CA ALA A 549 5.77 -17.41 -25.40
C ALA A 549 5.70 -17.35 -23.86
N SER A 550 5.99 -16.16 -23.27
CA SER A 550 5.91 -15.95 -21.83
C SER A 550 4.48 -16.09 -21.31
N HIS A 551 3.48 -15.53 -22.00
CA HIS A 551 2.09 -15.66 -21.58
C HIS A 551 1.58 -17.10 -21.66
N PHE A 552 1.88 -17.81 -22.74
CA PHE A 552 1.50 -19.23 -22.87
C PHE A 552 2.14 -20.07 -21.77
N TRP A 553 3.46 -19.95 -21.60
CA TRP A 553 4.18 -20.74 -20.63
C TRP A 553 3.78 -20.43 -19.19
N TYR A 554 3.64 -19.12 -18.87
CA TYR A 554 3.16 -18.70 -17.56
C TYR A 554 1.77 -19.27 -17.27
N GLY A 555 0.83 -19.19 -18.21
CA GLY A 555 -0.54 -19.66 -18.03
C GLY A 555 -0.60 -21.16 -17.72
N ILE A 556 0.16 -21.97 -18.46
CA ILE A 556 0.26 -23.43 -18.24
C ILE A 556 0.84 -23.72 -16.85
N ARG A 557 1.98 -23.09 -16.52
CA ARG A 557 2.70 -23.35 -15.28
C ARG A 557 1.94 -22.86 -14.05
N PHE A 558 1.25 -21.74 -14.15
CA PHE A 558 0.40 -21.21 -13.08
C PHE A 558 -0.78 -22.17 -12.79
N ALA A 559 -1.45 -22.67 -13.82
CA ALA A 559 -2.51 -23.66 -13.66
C ALA A 559 -1.99 -24.95 -12.99
N GLN A 560 -0.81 -25.43 -13.40
CA GLN A 560 -0.16 -26.57 -12.74
C GLN A 560 0.12 -26.30 -11.27
N GLY A 561 0.56 -25.08 -10.92
CA GLY A 561 0.78 -24.67 -9.53
C GLY A 561 -0.50 -24.69 -8.69
N ILE A 562 -1.61 -24.19 -9.24
CA ILE A 562 -2.93 -24.26 -8.59
C ILE A 562 -3.34 -25.70 -8.33
N LEU A 563 -3.17 -26.58 -9.31
CA LEU A 563 -3.57 -27.98 -9.20
C LEU A 563 -2.62 -28.83 -8.35
N SER A 564 -1.39 -28.38 -8.12
CA SER A 564 -0.40 -29.12 -7.36
C SER A 564 -0.76 -29.26 -5.89
N LYS A 565 -0.63 -30.46 -5.34
CA LYS A 565 -0.74 -30.75 -3.90
C LYS A 565 0.59 -30.57 -3.16
N LYS A 566 1.72 -30.54 -3.90
CA LYS A 566 3.07 -30.46 -3.34
C LYS A 566 3.60 -29.04 -3.37
N ALA A 567 4.43 -28.70 -2.37
CA ALA A 567 5.15 -27.44 -2.34
C ALA A 567 6.12 -27.32 -3.53
N PRO A 568 6.41 -26.11 -4.04
CA PRO A 568 7.36 -25.92 -5.13
C PRO A 568 8.73 -26.56 -4.90
N CYS A 569 9.22 -26.57 -3.66
CA CYS A 569 10.53 -27.15 -3.29
C CYS A 569 10.63 -28.65 -3.50
N GLU A 570 9.55 -29.39 -3.30
CA GLU A 570 9.53 -30.84 -3.47
C GLU A 570 9.55 -31.23 -4.96
N TYR A 571 9.06 -30.33 -5.82
CA TYR A 571 8.96 -30.58 -7.26
C TYR A 571 10.26 -30.28 -8.01
N ILE A 572 11.10 -29.39 -7.48
CA ILE A 572 12.35 -28.92 -8.14
C ILE A 572 13.56 -29.80 -7.78
N GLY A 573 13.42 -30.69 -6.80
CA GLY A 573 14.51 -31.50 -6.25
C GLY A 573 15.12 -32.56 -7.18
N LYS A 574 14.68 -32.68 -8.45
CA LYS A 574 15.22 -33.65 -9.41
C LYS A 574 16.02 -33.04 -10.57
N ASP A 575 15.99 -31.71 -10.74
CA ASP A 575 16.59 -31.06 -11.93
C ASP A 575 17.94 -30.36 -11.66
N HIS A 576 18.58 -30.61 -10.53
CA HIS A 576 19.91 -30.07 -10.17
C HIS A 576 20.87 -31.17 -9.68
N ALA A 577 20.74 -32.39 -10.22
CA ALA A 577 21.78 -33.42 -10.17
C ALA A 577 22.60 -33.38 -11.48
#